data_77705a73934941cbba98fbb82436501c
#
_entry.id   77705a73934941cbba98fbb82436501c
#
_cell.length_a   1.000
_cell.length_b   1.000
_cell.length_c   1.000
_cell.angle_alpha   90.00
_cell.angle_beta   90.00
_cell.angle_gamma   90.00
#
_symmetry.space_group_name_H-M   'P 1'
#
loop_
_entity.id
_entity.type
_entity.pdbx_description
1 polymer ?
#
loop_
_entity_poly.entity_id
_entity_poly.type
_entity_poly.pdbx_seq_one_letter_code
_entity_poly.pdbx_strand_id
1 'polypeptide(L)'
;MLKDFIEEIGFVCPRCRYGGDEGLVQASLELAQVFKEENNFILEGFFICSNPNCGFKYPVLKGIPIVLKDIKKWWHSEKAKLSVVRCDAPEMREYFAGLSHSEPWFHAERSLISSYMDLHYGTFESSKIGYSLGVDPGQFWKKIIGITKPNTGETYRRSLDLGCSVGRYTFELARFSELAIGMDLKFNIVSQAAMFHRTKKISYEQRKHGRCFEEIETVYSPPQNVLFLVADALDPPFRAETFDLVAALNLIDNVKLPLVLMGQMDALLKQGGTFILGAPYEWQNDICEPEEWLETGDMDSPEMIQRILENKLFPQMGITYEILQDIFDIPWLMRHHKRHWSMFLVHLLKAKKRAIITE
;
A
#
# COMPACT_ATOMS: atom_id res chain seq x y z
N MET A 1 6.12 12.14 -8.75
CA MET A 1 5.72 12.75 -7.47
C MET A 1 5.48 14.23 -7.72
N LEU A 2 4.30 14.74 -7.38
CA LEU A 2 3.99 16.17 -7.52
C LEU A 2 4.79 16.98 -6.50
N LYS A 3 5.42 18.05 -6.98
CA LYS A 3 6.30 18.92 -6.19
C LYS A 3 5.59 19.58 -5.02
N ASP A 4 4.34 20.00 -5.24
CA ASP A 4 3.54 20.74 -4.27
C ASP A 4 3.24 19.97 -2.97
N PHE A 5 3.28 18.61 -3.01
CA PHE A 5 3.02 17.79 -1.83
C PHE A 5 4.25 17.42 -1.01
N ILE A 6 5.47 17.70 -1.51
CA ILE A 6 6.72 17.28 -0.86
C ILE A 6 6.91 18.02 0.48
N GLU A 7 6.74 19.32 0.47
CA GLU A 7 6.94 20.16 1.66
C GLU A 7 5.88 19.92 2.72
N GLU A 8 4.68 19.54 2.29
CA GLU A 8 3.55 19.33 3.19
C GLU A 8 3.67 18.07 4.03
N ILE A 9 4.28 17.00 3.49
CA ILE A 9 4.29 15.65 4.12
C ILE A 9 5.36 15.53 5.20
N GLY A 10 6.55 16.11 4.98
CA GLY A 10 7.65 16.08 5.93
C GLY A 10 8.13 14.67 6.26
N PHE A 11 8.70 13.95 5.27
CA PHE A 11 9.33 12.65 5.50
C PHE A 11 10.38 12.70 6.59
N VAL A 12 10.48 11.63 7.39
CA VAL A 12 11.54 11.44 8.39
C VAL A 12 12.53 10.38 7.93
N CYS A 13 13.78 10.54 8.33
CA CYS A 13 14.84 9.62 7.97
C CYS A 13 14.74 8.30 8.76
N PRO A 14 14.50 7.13 8.10
CA PRO A 14 14.41 5.84 8.80
C PRO A 14 15.70 5.44 9.50
N ARG A 15 16.86 5.92 9.02
CA ARG A 15 18.16 5.62 9.63
C ARG A 15 18.41 6.36 10.93
N CYS A 16 17.90 7.60 11.05
CA CYS A 16 18.08 8.40 12.28
C CYS A 16 17.09 8.02 13.38
N ARG A 17 15.93 7.45 13.01
CA ARG A 17 14.88 7.07 13.97
C ARG A 17 15.38 6.07 15.04
N TYR A 18 16.37 5.22 14.71
CA TYR A 18 16.87 4.14 15.55
C TYR A 18 18.31 4.30 16.01
N GLY A 19 18.94 5.43 15.81
CA GLY A 19 20.36 5.55 15.99
C GLY A 19 20.81 6.75 16.79
N GLY A 20 21.06 6.57 18.09
CA GLY A 20 21.86 7.50 18.87
C GLY A 20 21.68 7.28 20.37
N ASP A 21 22.77 7.43 21.13
CA ASP A 21 22.76 7.43 22.60
C ASP A 21 21.92 8.53 23.22
N GLU A 22 21.37 9.46 22.40
CA GLU A 22 20.59 10.62 22.80
C GLU A 22 19.06 10.48 22.56
N GLY A 23 18.56 9.28 22.22
CA GLY A 23 17.12 9.04 21.99
C GLY A 23 16.69 9.16 20.51
N LEU A 24 15.36 9.11 20.27
CA LEU A 24 14.74 9.13 18.94
C LEU A 24 14.95 10.49 18.24
N VAL A 25 15.91 10.57 17.31
CA VAL A 25 16.11 11.75 16.46
C VAL A 25 15.20 11.64 15.23
N GLN A 26 14.20 12.49 15.13
CA GLN A 26 13.35 12.61 13.94
C GLN A 26 13.93 13.64 12.95
N ALA A 27 15.02 13.28 12.27
CA ALA A 27 15.58 14.12 11.22
C ALA A 27 14.66 14.10 9.98
N SER A 28 14.36 15.29 9.44
CA SER A 28 13.59 15.43 8.21
C SER A 28 14.37 15.00 6.97
N LEU A 29 13.66 14.68 5.90
CA LEU A 29 14.21 14.51 4.56
C LEU A 29 13.91 15.76 3.74
N GLU A 30 14.93 16.35 3.15
CA GLU A 30 14.84 17.53 2.29
C GLU A 30 15.09 17.11 0.84
N LEU A 31 14.28 17.62 -0.11
CA LEU A 31 14.55 17.45 -1.52
C LEU A 31 15.75 18.29 -1.92
N ALA A 32 16.90 17.64 -2.08
CA ALA A 32 18.17 18.34 -2.27
C ALA A 32 18.63 18.42 -3.72
N GLN A 33 18.27 17.45 -4.55
CA GLN A 33 18.69 17.39 -5.95
C GLN A 33 17.55 16.90 -6.83
N VAL A 34 17.27 17.60 -7.92
CA VAL A 34 16.32 17.21 -8.97
C VAL A 34 17.08 17.12 -10.28
N PHE A 35 17.10 15.94 -10.89
CA PHE A 35 17.77 15.68 -12.17
C PHE A 35 16.79 15.71 -13.34
N LYS A 36 15.54 15.29 -13.08
CA LYS A 36 14.49 15.27 -14.09
C LYS A 36 13.14 15.65 -13.49
N GLU A 37 12.49 16.63 -14.14
CA GLU A 37 11.15 17.12 -13.80
C GLU A 37 10.32 17.24 -15.09
N GLU A 38 9.06 16.81 -15.07
CA GLU A 38 8.10 16.94 -16.17
C GLU A 38 6.71 17.29 -15.61
N ASN A 39 6.08 18.36 -16.12
CA ASN A 39 4.70 18.74 -15.73
C ASN A 39 4.48 18.84 -14.21
N ASN A 40 5.42 19.45 -13.49
CA ASN A 40 5.41 19.54 -12.00
C ASN A 40 5.61 18.19 -11.28
N PHE A 41 5.97 17.12 -12.01
CA PHE A 41 6.37 15.85 -11.40
C PHE A 41 7.88 15.73 -11.35
N ILE A 42 8.44 15.54 -10.15
CA ILE A 42 9.83 15.13 -9.99
C ILE A 42 9.93 13.66 -10.35
N LEU A 43 10.69 13.34 -11.40
CA LEU A 43 10.88 11.97 -11.90
C LEU A 43 12.15 11.35 -11.36
N GLU A 44 13.25 12.12 -11.27
CA GLU A 44 14.54 11.65 -10.79
C GLU A 44 15.18 12.71 -9.87
N GLY A 45 15.72 12.27 -8.74
CA GLY A 45 16.33 13.17 -7.76
C GLY A 45 16.77 12.44 -6.49
N PHE A 46 17.14 13.24 -5.49
CA PHE A 46 17.46 12.75 -4.15
C PHE A 46 16.80 13.58 -3.06
N PHE A 47 16.24 12.88 -2.08
CA PHE A 47 16.08 13.43 -0.74
C PHE A 47 17.35 13.19 0.06
N ILE A 48 17.70 14.14 0.94
CA ILE A 48 18.85 14.03 1.83
C ILE A 48 18.38 14.21 3.27
N CYS A 49 18.93 13.41 4.18
CA CYS A 49 18.67 13.57 5.60
C CYS A 49 19.24 14.89 6.11
N SER A 50 18.43 15.68 6.82
CA SER A 50 18.83 16.97 7.39
C SER A 50 19.83 16.86 8.56
N ASN A 51 19.98 15.68 9.16
CA ASN A 51 21.01 15.43 10.17
C ASN A 51 22.39 15.38 9.51
N PRO A 52 23.31 16.35 9.82
CA PRO A 52 24.63 16.41 9.20
C PRO A 52 25.50 15.18 9.49
N ASN A 53 25.27 14.50 10.61
CA ASN A 53 25.99 13.26 10.95
C ASN A 53 25.49 12.04 10.18
N CYS A 54 24.31 12.12 9.54
CA CYS A 54 23.75 11.05 8.71
C CYS A 54 23.96 11.35 7.23
N GLY A 55 23.44 12.47 6.71
CA GLY A 55 23.56 12.90 5.32
C GLY A 55 23.14 11.87 4.27
N PHE A 56 22.36 10.83 4.67
CA PHE A 56 22.02 9.73 3.78
C PHE A 56 21.08 10.18 2.66
N LYS A 57 21.33 9.68 1.44
CA LYS A 57 20.57 10.02 0.23
C LYS A 57 19.51 8.96 -0.08
N TYR A 58 18.28 9.40 -0.30
CA TYR A 58 17.14 8.57 -0.68
C TYR A 58 16.74 8.89 -2.12
N PRO A 59 16.85 7.95 -3.08
CA PRO A 59 16.60 8.25 -4.48
C PRO A 59 15.10 8.42 -4.77
N VAL A 60 14.81 9.28 -5.73
CA VAL A 60 13.55 9.34 -6.44
C VAL A 60 13.76 8.72 -7.81
N LEU A 61 12.99 7.69 -8.17
CA LEU A 61 13.07 7.00 -9.44
C LEU A 61 11.66 6.91 -10.06
N LYS A 62 11.51 7.36 -11.31
CA LYS A 62 10.22 7.42 -12.01
C LYS A 62 9.11 8.14 -11.20
N GLY A 63 9.48 9.11 -10.41
CA GLY A 63 8.57 9.88 -9.57
C GLY A 63 8.20 9.22 -8.23
N ILE A 64 8.90 8.16 -7.86
CA ILE A 64 8.66 7.38 -6.64
C ILE A 64 9.86 7.55 -5.70
N PRO A 65 9.70 8.18 -4.53
CA PRO A 65 10.71 8.18 -3.49
C PRO A 65 10.91 6.78 -2.93
N ILE A 66 12.16 6.37 -2.73
CA ILE A 66 12.54 5.10 -2.12
C ILE A 66 13.13 5.40 -0.74
N VAL A 67 12.29 5.31 0.30
CA VAL A 67 12.63 5.75 1.65
C VAL A 67 12.70 4.53 2.58
N LEU A 68 13.86 3.87 2.57
CA LEU A 68 14.12 2.63 3.30
C LEU A 68 15.39 2.74 4.14
N LYS A 69 15.38 2.13 5.34
CA LYS A 69 16.54 2.08 6.23
C LYS A 69 17.78 1.42 5.59
N ASP A 70 17.55 0.33 4.85
CA ASP A 70 18.60 -0.42 4.14
C ASP A 70 18.26 -0.55 2.65
N ILE A 71 18.52 0.54 1.90
CA ILE A 71 18.35 0.57 0.44
C ILE A 71 19.23 -0.48 -0.26
N LYS A 72 20.43 -0.79 0.28
CA LYS A 72 21.34 -1.76 -0.34
C LYS A 72 20.74 -3.17 -0.31
N LYS A 73 20.18 -3.58 0.82
CA LYS A 73 19.51 -4.88 0.95
C LYS A 73 18.29 -4.95 0.02
N TRP A 74 17.48 -3.92 0.02
CA TRP A 74 16.32 -3.82 -0.88
C TRP A 74 16.74 -3.89 -2.37
N TRP A 75 17.77 -3.15 -2.77
CA TRP A 75 18.29 -3.20 -4.15
C TRP A 75 18.68 -4.61 -4.57
N HIS A 76 19.36 -5.38 -3.71
CA HIS A 76 19.74 -6.75 -4.02
C HIS A 76 18.55 -7.69 -4.25
N SER A 77 17.43 -7.47 -3.55
CA SER A 77 16.20 -8.27 -3.72
C SER A 77 15.35 -7.84 -4.92
N GLU A 78 15.36 -6.55 -5.28
CA GLU A 78 14.43 -5.99 -6.26
C GLU A 78 15.06 -5.71 -7.65
N LYS A 79 16.39 -5.69 -7.77
CA LYS A 79 17.08 -5.30 -9.02
C LYS A 79 16.63 -6.06 -10.26
N ALA A 80 16.35 -7.35 -10.15
CA ALA A 80 15.84 -8.15 -11.27
C ALA A 80 14.40 -7.77 -11.63
N LYS A 81 13.56 -7.47 -10.62
CA LYS A 81 12.16 -7.10 -10.81
C LYS A 81 11.98 -5.72 -11.45
N LEU A 82 13.00 -4.86 -11.38
CA LEU A 82 12.98 -3.54 -12.04
C LEU A 82 12.89 -3.65 -13.56
N SER A 83 13.35 -4.75 -14.15
CA SER A 83 13.26 -4.97 -15.61
C SER A 83 11.84 -5.19 -16.11
N VAL A 84 10.88 -5.57 -15.25
CA VAL A 84 9.45 -5.68 -15.59
C VAL A 84 8.69 -4.37 -15.40
N VAL A 85 9.36 -3.32 -14.94
CA VAL A 85 8.74 -2.00 -14.79
C VAL A 85 8.34 -1.50 -16.18
N ARG A 86 7.05 -1.22 -16.33
CA ARG A 86 6.46 -0.85 -17.59
C ARG A 86 7.15 0.39 -18.20
N CYS A 87 7.70 0.23 -19.39
CA CYS A 87 8.15 1.35 -20.21
C CYS A 87 6.93 2.05 -20.83
N ASP A 88 7.01 3.37 -21.01
CA ASP A 88 5.92 4.14 -21.63
C ASP A 88 5.79 3.78 -23.13
N ALA A 89 6.92 3.57 -23.84
CA ALA A 89 6.93 3.17 -25.24
C ALA A 89 6.68 1.65 -25.40
N PRO A 90 5.71 1.23 -26.27
CA PRO A 90 5.44 -0.17 -26.56
C PRO A 90 6.66 -0.93 -27.06
N GLU A 91 7.45 -0.30 -27.96
CA GLU A 91 8.65 -0.90 -28.56
C GLU A 91 9.71 -1.27 -27.53
N MET A 92 9.86 -0.46 -26.49
CA MET A 92 10.78 -0.76 -25.36
C MET A 92 10.26 -1.90 -24.51
N ARG A 93 8.94 -1.98 -24.32
CA ARG A 93 8.33 -3.10 -23.58
C ARG A 93 8.56 -4.41 -24.33
N GLU A 94 8.32 -4.44 -25.64
CA GLU A 94 8.56 -5.62 -26.48
C GLU A 94 10.03 -6.02 -26.50
N TYR A 95 10.94 -5.05 -26.58
CA TYR A 95 12.38 -5.30 -26.57
C TYR A 95 12.81 -5.99 -25.25
N PHE A 96 12.46 -5.45 -24.09
CA PHE A 96 12.79 -6.06 -22.80
C PHE A 96 12.07 -7.38 -22.56
N ALA A 97 10.81 -7.51 -22.99
CA ALA A 97 10.10 -8.77 -22.95
C ALA A 97 10.80 -9.84 -23.80
N GLY A 98 11.29 -9.48 -24.98
CA GLY A 98 12.06 -10.37 -25.85
C GLY A 98 13.36 -10.88 -25.21
N LEU A 99 14.12 -10.00 -24.56
CA LEU A 99 15.35 -10.36 -23.84
C LEU A 99 15.09 -11.27 -22.61
N SER A 100 13.95 -11.12 -21.97
CA SER A 100 13.62 -11.80 -20.72
C SER A 100 12.60 -12.93 -20.87
N HIS A 101 12.16 -13.22 -22.09
CA HIS A 101 11.04 -14.11 -22.37
C HIS A 101 11.27 -15.56 -21.91
N SER A 102 12.50 -16.03 -21.86
CA SER A 102 12.86 -17.36 -21.37
C SER A 102 12.98 -17.45 -19.85
N GLU A 103 13.05 -16.31 -19.16
CA GLU A 103 13.32 -16.28 -17.72
C GLU A 103 12.04 -16.57 -16.90
N PRO A 104 12.02 -17.64 -16.07
CA PRO A 104 10.85 -17.99 -15.26
C PRO A 104 10.39 -16.85 -14.34
N TRP A 105 11.33 -16.14 -13.72
CA TRP A 105 11.05 -15.03 -12.80
C TRP A 105 10.35 -13.87 -13.50
N PHE A 106 10.73 -13.53 -14.75
CA PHE A 106 10.10 -12.47 -15.53
C PHE A 106 8.63 -12.76 -15.78
N HIS A 107 8.35 -14.00 -16.16
CA HIS A 107 6.98 -14.45 -16.40
C HIS A 107 6.14 -14.48 -15.11
N ALA A 108 6.73 -14.89 -13.98
CA ALA A 108 6.07 -14.88 -12.68
C ALA A 108 5.70 -13.44 -12.26
N GLU A 109 6.64 -12.50 -12.32
CA GLU A 109 6.40 -11.09 -11.98
C GLU A 109 5.35 -10.44 -12.91
N ARG A 110 5.44 -10.68 -14.22
CA ARG A 110 4.44 -10.18 -15.17
C ARG A 110 3.04 -10.72 -14.89
N SER A 111 2.95 -12.01 -14.53
CA SER A 111 1.68 -12.66 -14.15
C SER A 111 1.14 -12.10 -12.84
N LEU A 112 2.00 -11.82 -11.86
CA LEU A 112 1.64 -11.22 -10.59
C LEU A 112 1.07 -9.81 -10.80
N ILE A 113 1.77 -8.95 -11.55
CA ILE A 113 1.29 -7.61 -11.88
C ILE A 113 -0.06 -7.68 -12.60
N SER A 114 -0.20 -8.59 -13.59
CA SER A 114 -1.46 -8.80 -14.29
C SER A 114 -2.61 -9.13 -13.34
N SER A 115 -2.39 -10.03 -12.37
CA SER A 115 -3.41 -10.44 -11.40
C SER A 115 -3.81 -9.29 -10.48
N TYR A 116 -2.85 -8.53 -9.97
CA TYR A 116 -3.13 -7.36 -9.13
C TYR A 116 -3.84 -6.24 -9.91
N MET A 117 -3.42 -6.00 -11.16
CA MET A 117 -4.07 -5.00 -12.00
C MET A 117 -5.53 -5.36 -12.28
N ASP A 118 -5.79 -6.61 -12.64
CA ASP A 118 -7.14 -7.09 -12.91
C ASP A 118 -8.02 -7.06 -11.65
N LEU A 119 -7.47 -7.44 -10.49
CA LEU A 119 -8.13 -7.37 -9.19
C LEU A 119 -8.56 -5.95 -8.81
N HIS A 120 -7.71 -4.97 -9.10
CA HIS A 120 -7.93 -3.57 -8.71
C HIS A 120 -8.76 -2.78 -9.74
N TYR A 121 -8.56 -3.05 -11.05
CA TYR A 121 -9.11 -2.22 -12.12
C TYR A 121 -9.92 -2.99 -13.15
N GLY A 122 -9.94 -4.31 -13.06
CA GLY A 122 -10.69 -5.16 -13.98
C GLY A 122 -12.18 -4.86 -13.97
N THR A 123 -12.77 -4.78 -15.15
CA THR A 123 -14.21 -4.77 -15.31
C THR A 123 -14.69 -6.21 -15.32
N PHE A 124 -15.34 -6.63 -14.26
CA PHE A 124 -15.84 -8.01 -14.14
C PHE A 124 -17.09 -8.30 -14.98
N GLU A 125 -17.40 -7.45 -15.96
CA GLU A 125 -18.53 -7.63 -16.87
C GLU A 125 -18.53 -8.99 -17.57
N SER A 126 -17.36 -9.58 -17.73
CA SER A 126 -17.22 -10.89 -18.35
C SER A 126 -17.23 -12.06 -17.37
N SER A 127 -17.38 -11.84 -16.07
CA SER A 127 -17.33 -12.93 -15.11
C SER A 127 -18.67 -13.63 -15.01
N LYS A 128 -19.02 -14.42 -16.06
CA LYS A 128 -19.99 -15.53 -15.93
C LYS A 128 -19.71 -16.38 -14.69
N ILE A 129 -18.47 -16.35 -14.19
CA ILE A 129 -18.01 -17.04 -12.97
C ILE A 129 -18.62 -16.40 -11.72
N GLY A 130 -18.62 -15.09 -11.57
CA GLY A 130 -19.26 -14.40 -10.43
C GLY A 130 -20.76 -14.75 -10.36
N TYR A 131 -21.45 -14.71 -11.50
CA TYR A 131 -22.84 -15.12 -11.56
C TYR A 131 -23.05 -16.60 -11.22
N SER A 132 -22.16 -17.47 -11.67
CA SER A 132 -22.25 -18.93 -11.39
C SER A 132 -21.99 -19.26 -9.91
N LEU A 133 -21.19 -18.44 -9.22
CA LEU A 133 -20.88 -18.58 -7.80
C LEU A 133 -21.81 -17.76 -6.90
N GLY A 134 -22.71 -16.94 -7.47
CA GLY A 134 -23.57 -16.01 -6.71
C GLY A 134 -22.80 -14.88 -6.04
N VAL A 135 -21.60 -14.55 -6.53
CA VAL A 135 -20.70 -13.54 -5.95
C VAL A 135 -20.65 -12.32 -6.85
N ASP A 136 -20.85 -11.13 -6.29
CA ASP A 136 -20.58 -9.84 -6.96
C ASP A 136 -19.08 -9.51 -6.81
N PRO A 137 -18.26 -9.59 -7.89
CA PRO A 137 -16.83 -9.29 -7.81
C PRO A 137 -16.52 -7.85 -7.41
N GLY A 138 -17.47 -6.94 -7.60
CA GLY A 138 -17.36 -5.54 -7.19
C GLY A 138 -17.71 -5.29 -5.72
N GLN A 139 -18.19 -6.29 -5.00
CA GLN A 139 -18.70 -6.13 -3.63
C GLN A 139 -17.62 -5.63 -2.67
N PHE A 140 -16.40 -6.15 -2.78
CA PHE A 140 -15.27 -5.70 -1.95
C PHE A 140 -15.06 -4.17 -2.09
N TRP A 141 -14.94 -3.68 -3.31
CA TRP A 141 -14.73 -2.25 -3.56
C TRP A 141 -15.90 -1.38 -3.09
N LYS A 142 -17.13 -1.84 -3.30
CA LYS A 142 -18.32 -1.14 -2.80
C LYS A 142 -18.32 -1.04 -1.27
N LYS A 143 -17.97 -2.11 -0.58
CA LYS A 143 -17.93 -2.16 0.88
C LYS A 143 -16.81 -1.28 1.44
N ILE A 144 -15.56 -1.46 0.97
CA ILE A 144 -14.42 -0.68 1.48
C ILE A 144 -14.59 0.82 1.21
N ILE A 145 -15.06 1.22 0.03
CA ILE A 145 -15.36 2.62 -0.27
C ILE A 145 -16.47 3.14 0.66
N GLY A 146 -17.49 2.32 0.93
CA GLY A 146 -18.58 2.67 1.84
C GLY A 146 -18.12 2.97 3.26
N ILE A 147 -17.27 2.12 3.84
CA ILE A 147 -16.76 2.30 5.20
C ILE A 147 -15.72 3.43 5.31
N THR A 148 -15.02 3.72 4.20
CA THR A 148 -13.98 4.77 4.14
C THR A 148 -14.57 6.17 4.23
N LYS A 149 -15.81 6.37 3.76
CA LYS A 149 -16.42 7.70 3.71
C LYS A 149 -16.40 8.36 5.09
N PRO A 150 -15.96 9.64 5.17
CA PRO A 150 -16.13 10.43 6.38
C PRO A 150 -17.60 10.76 6.61
N ASN A 151 -17.93 11.40 7.73
CA ASN A 151 -19.26 11.94 7.96
C ASN A 151 -19.62 12.97 6.90
N THR A 152 -20.92 13.19 6.71
CA THR A 152 -21.40 14.13 5.69
C THR A 152 -20.82 15.52 5.90
N GLY A 153 -20.15 16.06 4.89
CA GLY A 153 -19.52 17.38 4.91
C GLY A 153 -18.10 17.41 5.46
N GLU A 154 -17.55 16.29 5.91
CA GLU A 154 -16.16 16.17 6.37
C GLU A 154 -15.26 15.66 5.24
N THR A 155 -13.97 16.00 5.33
CA THR A 155 -12.90 15.51 4.46
C THR A 155 -11.67 15.23 5.32
N TYR A 156 -10.97 14.13 5.06
CA TYR A 156 -9.69 13.87 5.70
C TYR A 156 -8.64 14.84 5.15
N ARG A 157 -7.84 15.43 6.00
CA ARG A 157 -6.70 16.22 5.53
C ARG A 157 -5.65 15.31 4.90
N ARG A 158 -5.29 14.22 5.61
CA ARG A 158 -4.31 13.24 5.11
C ARG A 158 -4.77 11.83 5.41
N SER A 159 -4.68 10.97 4.41
CA SER A 159 -4.93 9.54 4.55
C SER A 159 -3.73 8.71 4.06
N LEU A 160 -3.51 7.57 4.69
CA LEU A 160 -2.42 6.64 4.37
C LEU A 160 -2.97 5.25 4.05
N ASP A 161 -2.47 4.69 2.95
CA ASP A 161 -2.72 3.33 2.48
C ASP A 161 -1.43 2.52 2.57
N LEU A 162 -1.32 1.68 3.60
CA LEU A 162 -0.19 0.78 3.84
C LEU A 162 -0.38 -0.49 3.01
N GLY A 163 0.62 -0.85 2.19
CA GLY A 163 0.51 -1.94 1.24
C GLY A 163 -0.39 -1.58 0.05
N CYS A 164 -0.22 -0.38 -0.50
CA CYS A 164 -1.11 0.20 -1.52
C CYS A 164 -1.16 -0.58 -2.84
N SER A 165 -0.26 -1.52 -3.05
CA SER A 165 -0.18 -2.30 -4.27
C SER A 165 -0.18 -1.40 -5.53
N VAL A 166 -1.07 -1.65 -6.49
CA VAL A 166 -1.23 -0.86 -7.72
C VAL A 166 -2.07 0.42 -7.55
N GLY A 167 -2.33 0.84 -6.29
CA GLY A 167 -2.83 2.17 -5.95
C GLY A 167 -4.34 2.38 -6.00
N ARG A 168 -5.18 1.35 -6.27
CA ARG A 168 -6.62 1.55 -6.37
C ARG A 168 -7.22 2.17 -5.12
N TYR A 169 -6.90 1.63 -3.95
CA TYR A 169 -7.48 2.14 -2.72
C TYR A 169 -6.95 3.53 -2.37
N THR A 170 -5.67 3.80 -2.62
CA THR A 170 -5.10 5.15 -2.47
C THR A 170 -5.87 6.18 -3.32
N PHE A 171 -6.22 5.84 -4.56
CA PHE A 171 -7.04 6.72 -5.41
C PHE A 171 -8.47 6.90 -4.87
N GLU A 172 -9.06 5.87 -4.27
CA GLU A 172 -10.38 6.02 -3.62
C GLU A 172 -10.29 6.88 -2.36
N LEU A 173 -9.23 6.73 -1.54
CA LEU A 173 -8.96 7.61 -0.39
C LEU A 173 -8.84 9.08 -0.82
N ALA A 174 -8.20 9.35 -1.93
CA ALA A 174 -8.01 10.71 -2.45
C ALA A 174 -9.33 11.42 -2.80
N ARG A 175 -10.41 10.67 -3.02
CA ARG A 175 -11.76 11.26 -3.22
C ARG A 175 -12.38 11.82 -1.95
N PHE A 176 -11.83 11.42 -0.80
CA PHE A 176 -12.29 11.80 0.54
C PHE A 176 -11.23 12.54 1.34
N SER A 177 -10.08 12.85 0.72
CA SER A 177 -8.94 13.46 1.39
C SER A 177 -8.40 14.65 0.61
N GLU A 178 -7.76 15.61 1.29
CA GLU A 178 -6.96 16.64 0.61
C GLU A 178 -5.71 16.01 -0.02
N LEU A 179 -5.10 15.03 0.68
CA LEU A 179 -3.97 14.25 0.18
C LEU A 179 -4.08 12.80 0.65
N ALA A 180 -3.99 11.87 -0.30
CA ALA A 180 -3.84 10.45 -0.01
C ALA A 180 -2.42 9.96 -0.35
N ILE A 181 -1.85 9.15 0.53
CA ILE A 181 -0.52 8.59 0.37
C ILE A 181 -0.62 7.08 0.31
N GLY A 182 -0.06 6.48 -0.74
CA GLY A 182 0.08 5.03 -0.88
C GLY A 182 1.53 4.61 -0.75
N MET A 183 1.80 3.59 0.04
CA MET A 183 3.15 3.01 0.13
C MET A 183 3.13 1.49 0.02
N ASP A 184 4.13 0.95 -0.63
CA ASP A 184 4.37 -0.49 -0.75
C ASP A 184 5.88 -0.75 -0.85
N LEU A 185 6.31 -1.95 -0.50
CA LEU A 185 7.72 -2.32 -0.56
C LEU A 185 8.20 -2.66 -1.98
N LYS A 186 7.28 -3.06 -2.87
CA LYS A 186 7.57 -3.56 -4.22
C LYS A 186 7.52 -2.43 -5.24
N PHE A 187 8.69 -1.98 -5.71
CA PHE A 187 8.80 -0.88 -6.68
C PHE A 187 8.03 -1.14 -7.99
N ASN A 188 8.12 -2.36 -8.54
CA ASN A 188 7.44 -2.72 -9.79
C ASN A 188 5.92 -2.61 -9.70
N ILE A 189 5.35 -2.86 -8.53
CA ILE A 189 3.90 -2.73 -8.25
C ILE A 189 3.53 -1.24 -8.10
N VAL A 190 4.22 -0.51 -7.21
CA VAL A 190 3.98 0.94 -6.99
C VAL A 190 4.19 1.75 -8.28
N SER A 191 5.11 1.30 -9.16
CA SER A 191 5.36 1.98 -10.43
C SER A 191 4.15 2.01 -11.36
N GLN A 192 3.23 1.03 -11.25
CA GLN A 192 1.97 1.04 -11.99
C GLN A 192 1.07 2.20 -11.51
N ALA A 193 0.89 2.33 -10.20
CA ALA A 193 0.11 3.41 -9.59
C ALA A 193 0.68 4.80 -9.94
N ALA A 194 2.00 4.97 -9.80
CA ALA A 194 2.68 6.23 -10.12
C ALA A 194 2.58 6.58 -11.62
N MET A 195 2.65 5.58 -12.49
CA MET A 195 2.44 5.78 -13.93
C MET A 195 1.01 6.27 -14.21
N PHE A 196 -0.01 5.64 -13.62
CA PHE A 196 -1.42 6.04 -13.82
C PHE A 196 -1.69 7.44 -13.31
N HIS A 197 -1.13 7.80 -12.15
CA HIS A 197 -1.19 9.16 -11.63
C HIS A 197 -0.64 10.17 -12.65
N ARG A 198 0.52 9.89 -13.26
CA ARG A 198 1.16 10.77 -14.23
C ARG A 198 0.40 10.84 -15.56
N THR A 199 0.00 9.68 -16.09
CA THR A 199 -0.62 9.59 -17.43
C THR A 199 -2.11 9.85 -17.43
N LYS A 200 -2.75 9.83 -16.27
CA LYS A 200 -4.22 9.94 -16.07
C LYS A 200 -5.01 8.85 -16.81
N LYS A 201 -4.34 7.77 -17.19
CA LYS A 201 -4.92 6.61 -17.86
C LYS A 201 -4.51 5.34 -17.15
N ILE A 202 -5.42 4.38 -17.10
CA ILE A 202 -5.14 3.05 -16.58
C ILE A 202 -5.28 2.05 -17.72
N SER A 203 -4.15 1.51 -18.16
CA SER A 203 -4.08 0.36 -19.04
C SER A 203 -3.11 -0.66 -18.48
N TYR A 204 -3.38 -1.93 -18.66
CA TYR A 204 -2.55 -3.01 -18.14
C TYR A 204 -2.63 -4.26 -19.00
N GLU A 205 -1.65 -5.15 -18.83
CA GLU A 205 -1.63 -6.44 -19.49
C GLU A 205 -2.39 -7.47 -18.67
N GLN A 206 -3.51 -7.98 -19.21
CA GLN A 206 -4.27 -9.07 -18.62
C GLN A 206 -3.80 -10.41 -19.17
N ARG A 207 -3.44 -11.35 -18.28
CA ARG A 207 -3.08 -12.70 -18.69
C ARG A 207 -4.29 -13.49 -19.13
N LYS A 208 -4.30 -13.97 -20.38
CA LYS A 208 -5.34 -14.83 -20.94
C LYS A 208 -5.13 -16.31 -20.57
N HIS A 209 -3.97 -16.82 -20.89
CA HIS A 209 -3.53 -18.20 -20.64
C HIS A 209 -2.03 -18.33 -20.93
N GLY A 210 -1.35 -19.29 -20.30
CA GLY A 210 0.07 -19.53 -20.56
C GLY A 210 0.91 -18.25 -20.48
N ARG A 211 1.59 -17.90 -21.56
CA ARG A 211 2.37 -16.67 -21.73
C ARG A 211 1.67 -15.61 -22.59
N CYS A 212 0.38 -15.78 -22.84
CA CYS A 212 -0.41 -14.87 -23.66
C CYS A 212 -1.08 -13.81 -22.80
N PHE A 213 -0.83 -12.55 -23.12
CA PHE A 213 -1.40 -11.36 -22.47
C PHE A 213 -2.12 -10.50 -23.51
N GLU A 214 -3.09 -9.72 -23.06
CA GLU A 214 -3.74 -8.68 -23.85
C GLU A 214 -3.76 -7.38 -23.09
N GLU A 215 -3.67 -6.27 -23.81
CA GLU A 215 -3.78 -4.95 -23.18
C GLU A 215 -5.23 -4.59 -22.95
N ILE A 216 -5.52 -4.19 -21.72
CA ILE A 216 -6.84 -3.73 -21.26
C ILE A 216 -6.75 -2.26 -20.91
N GLU A 217 -7.64 -1.45 -21.47
CA GLU A 217 -7.86 -0.08 -21.02
C GLU A 217 -9.10 -0.03 -20.11
N THR A 218 -9.04 0.80 -19.08
CA THR A 218 -10.16 0.99 -18.15
C THR A 218 -10.61 2.45 -18.16
N VAL A 219 -11.89 2.66 -17.91
CA VAL A 219 -12.51 3.98 -17.80
C VAL A 219 -12.24 4.66 -16.44
N TYR A 220 -11.47 4.02 -15.56
CA TYR A 220 -11.15 4.58 -14.26
C TYR A 220 -10.26 5.82 -14.41
N SER A 221 -10.69 6.95 -13.83
CA SER A 221 -9.93 8.20 -13.84
C SER A 221 -9.32 8.42 -12.45
N PRO A 222 -7.99 8.36 -12.33
CA PRO A 222 -7.30 8.54 -11.04
C PRO A 222 -7.34 10.00 -10.59
N PRO A 223 -7.67 10.27 -9.30
CA PRO A 223 -7.47 11.58 -8.69
C PRO A 223 -6.00 12.01 -8.71
N GLN A 224 -5.75 13.32 -8.62
CA GLN A 224 -4.39 13.86 -8.72
C GLN A 224 -3.75 14.19 -7.36
N ASN A 225 -4.51 14.25 -6.30
CA ASN A 225 -4.07 14.53 -4.93
C ASN A 225 -3.57 13.26 -4.24
N VAL A 226 -2.64 12.58 -4.90
CA VAL A 226 -2.01 11.35 -4.39
C VAL A 226 -0.49 11.42 -4.43
N LEU A 227 0.14 10.70 -3.53
CA LEU A 227 1.57 10.44 -3.53
C LEU A 227 1.81 8.95 -3.38
N PHE A 228 2.75 8.41 -4.15
CA PHE A 228 3.20 7.02 -4.03
C PHE A 228 4.68 6.98 -3.65
N LEU A 229 5.06 6.05 -2.75
CA LEU A 229 6.46 5.84 -2.36
C LEU A 229 6.74 4.35 -2.12
N VAL A 230 8.01 3.99 -2.21
CA VAL A 230 8.51 2.69 -1.74
C VAL A 230 9.00 2.86 -0.31
N ALA A 231 8.33 2.20 0.63
CA ALA A 231 8.69 2.21 2.05
C ALA A 231 8.19 0.93 2.73
N ASP A 232 8.78 0.62 3.90
CA ASP A 232 8.39 -0.52 4.73
C ASP A 232 7.24 -0.11 5.65
N ALA A 233 6.14 -0.88 5.63
CA ALA A 233 4.99 -0.65 6.51
C ALA A 233 5.31 -0.89 8.00
N LEU A 234 6.36 -1.66 8.29
CA LEU A 234 6.87 -1.86 9.65
C LEU A 234 7.78 -0.71 10.12
N ASP A 235 8.21 0.18 9.22
CA ASP A 235 9.01 1.37 9.51
C ASP A 235 8.64 2.54 8.58
N PRO A 236 7.38 3.01 8.61
CA PRO A 236 6.89 4.04 7.70
C PRO A 236 7.59 5.38 7.96
N PRO A 237 8.03 6.11 6.90
CA PRO A 237 8.89 7.28 7.03
C PRO A 237 8.10 8.57 7.33
N PHE A 238 7.20 8.51 8.32
CA PHE A 238 6.37 9.62 8.73
C PHE A 238 6.52 9.91 10.22
N ARG A 239 6.15 11.12 10.62
CA ARG A 239 6.03 11.48 12.04
C ARG A 239 4.78 10.85 12.64
N ALA A 240 4.78 10.66 13.95
CA ALA A 240 3.59 10.27 14.67
C ALA A 240 2.46 11.29 14.45
N GLU A 241 1.21 10.84 14.60
CA GLU A 241 0.01 11.67 14.52
C GLU A 241 -0.09 12.54 13.25
N THR A 242 0.37 12.00 12.11
CA THR A 242 0.34 12.71 10.82
C THR A 242 -0.99 12.56 10.09
N PHE A 243 -1.69 11.44 10.28
CA PHE A 243 -2.82 11.06 9.44
C PHE A 243 -4.16 11.08 10.18
N ASP A 244 -5.21 11.48 9.45
CA ASP A 244 -6.59 11.42 9.93
C ASP A 244 -7.22 10.05 9.66
N LEU A 245 -6.68 9.31 8.66
CA LEU A 245 -7.02 7.94 8.34
C LEU A 245 -5.77 7.16 7.99
N VAL A 246 -5.62 5.97 8.60
CA VAL A 246 -4.62 4.96 8.21
C VAL A 246 -5.34 3.65 7.91
N ALA A 247 -5.03 3.07 6.77
CA ALA A 247 -5.60 1.81 6.34
C ALA A 247 -4.53 0.79 5.95
N ALA A 248 -4.82 -0.48 6.18
CA ALA A 248 -4.07 -1.63 5.70
C ALA A 248 -5.04 -2.69 5.15
N LEU A 249 -5.03 -2.91 3.84
CA LEU A 249 -5.90 -3.88 3.20
C LEU A 249 -5.08 -5.07 2.69
N ASN A 250 -5.41 -6.27 3.19
CA ASN A 250 -4.74 -7.52 2.84
C ASN A 250 -3.21 -7.44 3.01
N LEU A 251 -2.79 -6.81 4.11
CA LEU A 251 -1.39 -6.58 4.43
C LEU A 251 -0.96 -7.26 5.74
N ILE A 252 -1.83 -7.35 6.74
CA ILE A 252 -1.45 -7.79 8.09
C ILE A 252 -0.94 -9.22 8.11
N ASP A 253 -1.47 -10.08 7.26
CA ASP A 253 -1.05 -11.47 7.03
C ASP A 253 0.12 -11.58 6.01
N ASN A 254 0.60 -10.46 5.49
CA ASN A 254 1.69 -10.34 4.53
C ASN A 254 2.90 -9.55 5.06
N VAL A 255 3.02 -9.42 6.39
CA VAL A 255 4.17 -8.79 7.07
C VAL A 255 4.76 -9.75 8.10
N LYS A 256 6.05 -9.57 8.41
CA LYS A 256 6.75 -10.43 9.39
C LYS A 256 6.28 -10.24 10.83
N LEU A 257 5.82 -9.05 11.19
CA LEU A 257 5.50 -8.66 12.56
C LEU A 257 4.14 -7.93 12.57
N PRO A 258 3.02 -8.67 12.54
CA PRO A 258 1.68 -8.08 12.45
C PRO A 258 1.35 -7.12 13.60
N LEU A 259 1.77 -7.44 14.82
CA LEU A 259 1.56 -6.57 15.98
C LEU A 259 2.32 -5.24 15.86
N VAL A 260 3.53 -5.27 15.28
CA VAL A 260 4.31 -4.06 14.98
C VAL A 260 3.58 -3.21 13.94
N LEU A 261 3.00 -3.82 12.89
CA LEU A 261 2.18 -3.10 11.92
C LEU A 261 1.03 -2.35 12.59
N MET A 262 0.28 -3.01 13.49
CA MET A 262 -0.80 -2.36 14.24
C MET A 262 -0.29 -1.19 15.09
N GLY A 263 0.86 -1.37 15.76
CA GLY A 263 1.52 -0.30 16.52
C GLY A 263 1.94 0.89 15.65
N GLN A 264 2.44 0.65 14.43
CA GLN A 264 2.78 1.71 13.48
C GLN A 264 1.52 2.44 12.99
N MET A 265 0.45 1.71 12.69
CA MET A 265 -0.83 2.32 12.31
C MET A 265 -1.36 3.23 13.43
N ASP A 266 -1.27 2.78 14.68
CA ASP A 266 -1.67 3.57 15.84
C ASP A 266 -0.80 4.83 16.00
N ALA A 267 0.52 4.68 15.96
CA ALA A 267 1.45 5.80 16.12
C ALA A 267 1.27 6.89 15.04
N LEU A 268 0.92 6.51 13.82
CA LEU A 268 0.70 7.42 12.70
C LEU A 268 -0.63 8.14 12.74
N LEU A 269 -1.64 7.56 13.41
CA LEU A 269 -2.97 8.15 13.53
C LEU A 269 -3.00 9.25 14.58
N LYS A 270 -3.61 10.38 14.22
CA LYS A 270 -4.02 11.42 15.17
C LYS A 270 -5.04 10.90 16.16
N GLN A 271 -5.16 11.58 17.28
CA GLN A 271 -6.29 11.38 18.20
C GLN A 271 -7.61 11.61 17.47
N GLY A 272 -8.57 10.71 17.63
CA GLY A 272 -9.82 10.73 16.89
C GLY A 272 -9.71 10.31 15.42
N GLY A 273 -8.53 9.83 14.98
CA GLY A 273 -8.31 9.33 13.63
C GLY A 273 -9.03 8.00 13.35
N THR A 274 -9.18 7.70 12.08
CA THR A 274 -9.86 6.50 11.57
C THR A 274 -8.86 5.41 11.22
N PHE A 275 -9.02 4.23 11.82
CA PHE A 275 -8.29 3.01 11.54
C PHE A 275 -9.15 2.11 10.65
N ILE A 276 -8.59 1.61 9.56
CA ILE A 276 -9.24 0.63 8.68
C ILE A 276 -8.30 -0.56 8.46
N LEU A 277 -8.80 -1.75 8.72
CA LEU A 277 -8.12 -3.00 8.45
C LEU A 277 -8.99 -3.89 7.59
N GLY A 278 -8.38 -4.55 6.62
CA GLY A 278 -9.02 -5.62 5.86
C GLY A 278 -8.05 -6.78 5.67
N ALA A 279 -8.47 -8.02 5.96
CA ALA A 279 -7.62 -9.18 5.74
C ALA A 279 -8.44 -10.47 5.60
N PRO A 280 -7.98 -11.44 4.79
CA PRO A 280 -8.47 -12.80 4.79
C PRO A 280 -7.79 -13.67 5.85
N TYR A 281 -6.71 -13.18 6.49
CA TYR A 281 -5.87 -13.90 7.46
C TYR A 281 -5.26 -15.17 6.89
N GLU A 282 -4.79 -15.08 5.62
CA GLU A 282 -4.04 -16.17 4.98
C GLU A 282 -2.58 -16.14 5.45
N TRP A 283 -2.36 -16.61 6.67
CA TRP A 283 -1.02 -16.66 7.24
C TRP A 283 -0.10 -17.61 6.47
N GLN A 284 1.11 -17.18 6.15
CA GLN A 284 2.11 -17.93 5.37
C GLN A 284 3.43 -17.99 6.11
N ASN A 285 3.93 -19.21 6.37
CA ASN A 285 5.17 -19.43 7.15
C ASN A 285 6.43 -18.83 6.51
N ASP A 286 6.44 -18.60 5.21
CA ASP A 286 7.55 -17.96 4.50
C ASP A 286 7.54 -16.42 4.63
N ILE A 287 6.48 -15.85 5.16
CA ILE A 287 6.31 -14.42 5.39
C ILE A 287 6.37 -14.10 6.89
N CYS A 288 5.60 -14.81 7.69
CA CYS A 288 5.40 -14.56 9.12
C CYS A 288 5.51 -15.87 9.89
N GLU A 289 6.36 -15.90 10.91
CA GLU A 289 6.49 -17.10 11.76
C GLU A 289 5.17 -17.36 12.50
N PRO A 290 4.78 -18.64 12.73
CA PRO A 290 3.50 -18.98 13.38
C PRO A 290 3.32 -18.35 14.76
N GLU A 291 4.40 -18.09 15.49
CA GLU A 291 4.39 -17.48 16.81
C GLU A 291 3.99 -15.99 16.78
N GLU A 292 4.08 -15.36 15.62
CA GLU A 292 3.72 -13.95 15.38
C GLU A 292 2.31 -13.80 14.83
N TRP A 293 1.61 -14.89 14.48
CA TRP A 293 0.24 -14.83 13.97
C TRP A 293 -0.70 -14.26 15.01
N LEU A 294 -1.60 -13.39 14.60
CA LEU A 294 -2.59 -12.81 15.51
C LEU A 294 -3.78 -13.75 15.69
N GLU A 295 -3.50 -14.94 16.20
CA GLU A 295 -4.49 -15.96 16.57
C GLU A 295 -3.94 -16.91 17.65
N THR A 296 -4.82 -17.65 18.29
CA THR A 296 -4.46 -18.72 19.23
C THR A 296 -5.39 -19.91 18.98
N GLY A 297 -5.15 -21.05 19.64
CA GLY A 297 -6.05 -22.21 19.55
C GLY A 297 -7.51 -21.95 19.94
N ASP A 298 -7.76 -20.91 20.76
CA ASP A 298 -9.08 -20.56 21.29
C ASP A 298 -9.63 -19.24 20.75
N MET A 299 -8.85 -18.49 19.95
CA MET A 299 -9.20 -17.15 19.48
C MET A 299 -8.73 -16.96 18.03
N ASP A 300 -9.66 -16.66 17.15
CA ASP A 300 -9.33 -16.35 15.75
C ASP A 300 -8.76 -14.94 15.59
N SER A 301 -8.20 -14.66 14.40
CA SER A 301 -7.55 -13.38 14.13
C SER A 301 -8.48 -12.17 14.23
N PRO A 302 -9.73 -12.19 13.76
CA PRO A 302 -10.68 -11.11 13.97
C PRO A 302 -10.91 -10.79 15.45
N GLU A 303 -11.19 -11.78 16.28
CA GLU A 303 -11.43 -11.62 17.71
C GLU A 303 -10.17 -11.07 18.42
N MET A 304 -8.99 -11.60 18.09
CA MET A 304 -7.73 -11.12 18.67
C MET A 304 -7.48 -9.65 18.35
N ILE A 305 -7.66 -9.25 17.08
CA ILE A 305 -7.49 -7.86 16.64
C ILE A 305 -8.48 -6.93 17.35
N GLN A 306 -9.73 -7.31 17.47
CA GLN A 306 -10.72 -6.53 18.21
C GLN A 306 -10.29 -6.33 19.67
N ARG A 307 -9.86 -7.37 20.35
CA ARG A 307 -9.40 -7.28 21.75
C ARG A 307 -8.15 -6.42 21.91
N ILE A 308 -7.25 -6.44 20.92
CA ILE A 308 -6.08 -5.53 20.91
C ILE A 308 -6.55 -4.08 20.79
N LEU A 309 -7.43 -3.78 19.85
CA LEU A 309 -7.94 -2.42 19.62
C LEU A 309 -8.77 -1.90 20.80
N GLU A 310 -9.50 -2.76 21.49
CA GLU A 310 -10.26 -2.42 22.68
C GLU A 310 -9.41 -2.37 23.97
N ASN A 311 -8.07 -2.52 23.85
CA ASN A 311 -7.11 -2.53 24.97
C ASN A 311 -7.31 -3.67 25.98
N LYS A 312 -7.84 -4.80 25.54
CA LYS A 312 -8.17 -5.95 26.40
C LYS A 312 -7.05 -6.98 26.52
N LEU A 313 -6.13 -7.06 25.53
CA LEU A 313 -5.05 -8.04 25.51
C LEU A 313 -3.69 -7.46 25.90
N PHE A 314 -3.38 -6.25 25.44
CA PHE A 314 -2.09 -5.60 25.66
C PHE A 314 -2.28 -4.19 26.23
N PRO A 315 -2.80 -4.04 27.46
CA PRO A 315 -3.08 -2.72 28.06
C PRO A 315 -1.86 -1.79 28.10
N GLN A 316 -0.67 -2.36 28.22
CA GLN A 316 0.59 -1.62 28.23
C GLN A 316 0.89 -0.89 26.91
N MET A 317 0.26 -1.27 25.80
CA MET A 317 0.42 -0.57 24.52
C MET A 317 -0.34 0.75 24.47
N GLY A 318 -1.29 0.97 25.38
CA GLY A 318 -2.10 2.20 25.41
C GLY A 318 -3.03 2.39 24.20
N ILE A 319 -3.17 1.36 23.36
CA ILE A 319 -4.03 1.38 22.17
C ILE A 319 -5.49 1.28 22.63
N THR A 320 -6.32 2.26 22.29
CA THR A 320 -7.75 2.22 22.62
C THR A 320 -8.56 2.79 21.46
N TYR A 321 -9.45 1.95 20.94
CA TYR A 321 -10.31 2.28 19.81
C TYR A 321 -11.77 1.99 20.13
N GLU A 322 -12.65 2.69 19.44
CA GLU A 322 -14.05 2.37 19.30
C GLU A 322 -14.28 1.69 17.96
N ILE A 323 -14.75 0.44 17.96
CA ILE A 323 -15.10 -0.28 16.74
C ILE A 323 -16.41 0.31 16.21
N LEU A 324 -16.35 0.86 15.00
CA LEU A 324 -17.49 1.50 14.34
C LEU A 324 -18.19 0.55 13.37
N GLN A 325 -17.41 -0.30 12.70
CA GLN A 325 -17.92 -1.31 11.76
C GLN A 325 -17.03 -2.55 11.80
N ASP A 326 -17.68 -3.68 11.71
CA ASP A 326 -17.08 -5.00 11.73
C ASP A 326 -17.86 -5.90 10.78
N ILE A 327 -17.26 -6.21 9.61
CA ILE A 327 -17.95 -6.82 8.47
C ILE A 327 -17.17 -8.05 8.02
N PHE A 328 -17.82 -9.20 8.04
CA PHE A 328 -17.22 -10.48 7.72
C PHE A 328 -17.57 -10.95 6.31
N ASP A 329 -16.82 -11.93 5.84
CA ASP A 329 -17.11 -12.74 4.66
C ASP A 329 -17.34 -11.95 3.36
N ILE A 330 -16.54 -10.88 3.17
CA ILE A 330 -16.62 -10.11 1.93
C ILE A 330 -15.83 -10.81 0.85
N PRO A 331 -16.47 -11.29 -0.23
CA PRO A 331 -15.77 -11.95 -1.30
C PRO A 331 -14.80 -11.03 -2.02
N TRP A 332 -13.55 -11.48 -2.16
CA TRP A 332 -12.52 -10.81 -2.93
C TRP A 332 -11.94 -11.79 -3.95
N LEU A 333 -12.20 -11.54 -5.24
CA LEU A 333 -11.88 -12.44 -6.33
C LEU A 333 -10.64 -11.97 -7.07
N MET A 334 -9.57 -12.78 -7.04
CA MET A 334 -8.35 -12.54 -7.80
C MET A 334 -8.33 -13.47 -9.03
N ARG A 335 -8.26 -12.87 -10.21
CA ARG A 335 -8.11 -13.60 -11.46
C ARG A 335 -6.63 -13.77 -11.81
N HIS A 336 -6.16 -14.98 -11.93
CA HIS A 336 -4.81 -15.30 -12.42
C HIS A 336 -4.78 -15.42 -13.96
N HIS A 337 -5.80 -16.04 -14.53
CA HIS A 337 -6.10 -16.12 -15.96
C HIS A 337 -7.53 -16.63 -16.16
N LYS A 338 -7.99 -16.74 -17.41
CA LYS A 338 -9.40 -17.06 -17.72
C LYS A 338 -9.96 -18.35 -17.10
N ARG A 339 -9.10 -19.27 -16.63
CA ARG A 339 -9.48 -20.58 -16.03
C ARG A 339 -8.97 -20.78 -14.61
N HIS A 340 -8.35 -19.75 -14.00
CA HIS A 340 -7.83 -19.82 -12.64
C HIS A 340 -8.18 -18.54 -11.88
N TRP A 341 -8.92 -18.73 -10.80
CA TRP A 341 -9.36 -17.69 -9.88
C TRP A 341 -9.11 -18.13 -8.45
N SER A 342 -8.70 -17.23 -7.60
CA SER A 342 -8.71 -17.38 -6.14
C SER A 342 -9.81 -16.51 -5.56
N MET A 343 -10.53 -17.04 -4.57
CA MET A 343 -11.51 -16.29 -3.81
C MET A 343 -11.11 -16.28 -2.35
N PHE A 344 -11.04 -15.10 -1.78
CA PHE A 344 -10.82 -14.88 -0.36
C PHE A 344 -12.10 -14.32 0.28
N LEU A 345 -12.33 -14.65 1.54
CA LEU A 345 -13.36 -14.02 2.35
C LEU A 345 -12.67 -13.03 3.27
N VAL A 346 -12.84 -11.75 3.00
CA VAL A 346 -12.14 -10.67 3.71
C VAL A 346 -13.00 -10.19 4.87
N HIS A 347 -12.37 -10.09 6.04
CA HIS A 347 -12.88 -9.35 7.17
C HIS A 347 -12.50 -7.86 7.00
N LEU A 348 -13.46 -6.94 7.14
CA LEU A 348 -13.24 -5.49 7.13
C LEU A 348 -13.65 -4.88 8.46
N LEU A 349 -12.72 -4.18 9.08
CA LEU A 349 -12.90 -3.49 10.35
C LEU A 349 -12.61 -1.99 10.18
N LYS A 350 -13.54 -1.16 10.68
CA LYS A 350 -13.34 0.29 10.85
C LYS A 350 -13.42 0.63 12.33
N ALA A 351 -12.41 1.33 12.83
CA ALA A 351 -12.37 1.77 14.23
C ALA A 351 -11.92 3.24 14.32
N LYS A 352 -12.27 3.89 15.42
CA LYS A 352 -11.88 5.27 15.73
C LYS A 352 -10.97 5.30 16.94
N LYS A 353 -9.78 5.90 16.79
CA LYS A 353 -8.83 6.09 17.90
C LYS A 353 -9.46 7.00 18.95
N ARG A 354 -9.53 6.53 20.19
CA ARG A 354 -10.05 7.32 21.30
C ARG A 354 -8.97 8.28 21.80
N ALA A 355 -9.36 9.50 22.13
CA ALA A 355 -8.48 10.41 22.81
C ALA A 355 -8.13 9.85 24.20
N ILE A 356 -6.85 9.88 24.58
CA ILE A 356 -6.44 9.61 25.94
C ILE A 356 -6.94 10.79 26.76
N ILE A 357 -7.93 10.58 27.60
CA ILE A 357 -8.34 11.56 28.60
C ILE A 357 -7.27 11.47 29.69
N THR A 358 -6.29 12.39 29.65
CA THR A 358 -5.38 12.62 30.80
C THR A 358 -6.21 13.35 31.84
N GLU A 359 -6.58 12.64 32.93
CA GLU A 359 -7.11 13.26 34.15
C GLU A 359 -6.07 14.16 34.82
#